data_317e7260bf4e62907cbacbac5b24c1ee
#
_entry.id   317e7260bf4e62907cbacbac5b24c1ee
#
_cell.length_a   1.000
_cell.length_b   1.000
_cell.length_c   1.000
_cell.angle_alpha   90.00
_cell.angle_beta   90.00
_cell.angle_gamma   90.00
#
_symmetry.space_group_name_H-M   'P 1'
#
loop_
_entity.id
_entity.type
_entity.pdbx_description
1 polymer ?
#
loop_
_entity_poly.entity_id
_entity_poly.type
_entity_poly.pdbx_seq_one_letter_code
_entity_poly.pdbx_strand_id
1 'polypeptide(L)'
;MLFRSYQVLKNRKEVINYIENFAKHRHDLEHEIDGVVIKINQIALQKRLGVTSRAPKWAIAFKYPPEEVVTKLLDIKVSVGRTGRVTPFAVMEPVVVAGSTVTHATLHNSQEVARKGVLIGDYVVIRKAGDVIPEVLSAVTDRRTGKERNFEMPTKCPDCGTKLVEQTLGDVDLRCPNSQSCPAQLRERLFYIGSRSALDIDILGYEAANALLDAKIIADESQLFEIGRAHV
;
A
#
# COMPACT_ATOMS: atom_id res chain seq x y z
N MET A 1 0.55 11.59 -22.73
CA MET A 1 1.20 12.27 -21.60
C MET A 1 2.44 12.99 -22.11
N LEU A 2 2.42 14.31 -22.17
CA LEU A 2 3.58 15.11 -22.58
C LEU A 2 4.51 15.25 -21.37
N PHE A 3 5.67 14.63 -21.42
CA PHE A 3 6.74 14.86 -20.44
C PHE A 3 7.28 16.27 -20.67
N ARG A 4 6.89 17.22 -19.81
CA ARG A 4 7.24 18.63 -19.96
C ARG A 4 8.66 18.97 -19.46
N SER A 5 9.30 18.06 -18.72
CA SER A 5 10.59 18.31 -18.10
C SER A 5 11.59 17.24 -18.50
N TYR A 6 12.38 17.51 -19.54
CA TYR A 6 13.53 16.66 -19.92
C TYR A 6 14.71 17.53 -20.38
N GLN A 7 15.89 16.98 -20.24
CA GLN A 7 17.14 17.60 -20.74
C GLN A 7 18.03 16.54 -21.36
N VAL A 8 18.68 16.90 -22.48
CA VAL A 8 19.72 16.05 -23.10
C VAL A 8 21.07 16.41 -22.48
N LEU A 9 21.70 15.42 -21.84
CA LEU A 9 22.94 15.58 -21.11
C LEU A 9 24.04 14.79 -21.81
N LYS A 10 25.28 15.31 -21.80
CA LYS A 10 26.38 14.79 -22.60
C LYS A 10 27.26 13.78 -21.86
N ASN A 11 27.28 13.85 -20.53
CA ASN A 11 28.19 13.05 -19.73
C ASN A 11 27.61 12.77 -18.33
N ARG A 12 28.27 11.83 -17.62
CA ARG A 12 27.84 11.39 -16.29
C ARG A 12 27.77 12.53 -15.25
N LYS A 13 28.70 13.49 -15.32
CA LYS A 13 28.75 14.60 -14.36
C LYS A 13 27.51 15.49 -14.50
N GLU A 14 27.11 15.79 -15.72
CA GLU A 14 25.89 16.55 -16.00
C GLU A 14 24.63 15.81 -15.51
N VAL A 15 24.59 14.48 -15.69
CA VAL A 15 23.48 13.65 -15.18
C VAL A 15 23.38 13.71 -13.66
N ILE A 16 24.50 13.58 -12.94
CA ILE A 16 24.54 13.67 -11.48
C ILE A 16 24.05 15.05 -11.02
N ASN A 17 24.61 16.12 -11.61
CA ASN A 17 24.20 17.49 -11.30
C ASN A 17 22.69 17.72 -11.55
N TYR A 18 22.15 17.16 -12.61
CA TYR A 18 20.73 17.24 -12.92
C TYR A 18 19.88 16.55 -11.85
N ILE A 19 20.27 15.34 -11.42
CA ILE A 19 19.59 14.59 -10.35
C ILE A 19 19.60 15.41 -9.04
N GLU A 20 20.75 15.95 -8.65
CA GLU A 20 20.90 16.72 -7.42
C GLU A 20 20.12 18.05 -7.45
N ASN A 21 20.08 18.70 -8.62
CA ASN A 21 19.32 19.94 -8.80
C ASN A 21 17.81 19.67 -8.72
N PHE A 22 17.34 18.62 -9.38
CA PHE A 22 15.92 18.22 -9.29
C PHE A 22 15.50 17.80 -7.89
N ALA A 23 16.39 17.17 -7.12
CA ALA A 23 16.13 16.83 -5.72
C ALA A 23 15.75 18.06 -4.86
N LYS A 24 16.39 19.22 -5.14
CA LYS A 24 16.16 20.47 -4.41
C LYS A 24 14.86 21.18 -4.84
N HIS A 25 14.44 20.98 -6.07
CA HIS A 25 13.30 21.69 -6.68
C HIS A 25 12.11 20.80 -6.99
N ARG A 26 12.10 19.56 -6.46
CA ARG A 26 11.03 18.58 -6.78
C ARG A 26 9.64 19.04 -6.36
N HIS A 27 9.54 19.87 -5.32
CA HIS A 27 8.27 20.42 -4.80
C HIS A 27 7.83 21.73 -5.49
N ASP A 28 8.67 22.28 -6.37
CA ASP A 28 8.33 23.48 -7.15
C ASP A 28 7.60 23.11 -8.45
N LEU A 29 7.45 21.83 -8.74
CA LEU A 29 6.79 21.33 -9.93
C LEU A 29 5.27 21.28 -9.74
N GLU A 30 4.54 21.38 -10.85
CA GLU A 30 3.07 21.26 -10.88
C GLU A 30 2.57 19.89 -10.37
N HIS A 31 3.44 18.87 -10.41
CA HIS A 31 3.14 17.51 -9.97
C HIS A 31 4.26 16.98 -9.08
N GLU A 32 3.90 16.27 -8.03
CA GLU A 32 4.85 15.54 -7.19
C GLU A 32 5.61 14.49 -8.01
N ILE A 33 6.93 14.43 -7.80
CA ILE A 33 7.79 13.44 -8.44
C ILE A 33 8.58 12.66 -7.39
N ASP A 34 8.68 11.36 -7.60
CA ASP A 34 9.42 10.42 -6.73
C ASP A 34 10.85 10.15 -7.23
N GLY A 35 11.18 10.62 -8.43
CA GLY A 35 12.48 10.39 -9.03
C GLY A 35 12.59 10.90 -10.44
N VAL A 36 13.70 10.56 -11.08
CA VAL A 36 13.99 10.88 -12.49
C VAL A 36 14.34 9.61 -13.25
N VAL A 37 14.03 9.59 -14.54
CA VAL A 37 14.39 8.47 -15.43
C VAL A 37 15.50 8.93 -16.38
N ILE A 38 16.64 8.26 -16.33
CA ILE A 38 17.77 8.48 -17.23
C ILE A 38 17.67 7.47 -18.37
N LYS A 39 17.70 7.94 -19.61
CA LYS A 39 17.61 7.10 -20.81
C LYS A 39 18.76 7.40 -21.76
N ILE A 40 19.26 6.39 -22.44
CA ILE A 40 20.17 6.59 -23.56
C ILE A 40 19.41 7.26 -24.70
N ASN A 41 19.87 8.43 -25.15
CA ASN A 41 19.18 9.23 -26.16
C ASN A 41 19.24 8.61 -27.58
N GLN A 42 20.30 7.87 -27.90
CA GLN A 42 20.53 7.29 -29.22
C GLN A 42 19.72 6.02 -29.40
N ILE A 43 18.74 6.04 -30.31
CA ILE A 43 17.83 4.89 -30.59
C ILE A 43 18.62 3.66 -31.08
N ALA A 44 19.67 3.83 -31.86
CA ALA A 44 20.51 2.72 -32.31
C ALA A 44 21.18 2.00 -31.12
N LEU A 45 21.62 2.72 -30.10
CA LEU A 45 22.18 2.15 -28.88
C LEU A 45 21.09 1.49 -28.02
N GLN A 46 19.89 2.06 -27.94
CA GLN A 46 18.77 1.44 -27.25
C GLN A 46 18.45 0.06 -27.84
N LYS A 47 18.37 -0.03 -29.19
CA LYS A 47 18.15 -1.29 -29.89
C LYS A 47 19.26 -2.32 -29.63
N ARG A 48 20.54 -1.88 -29.63
CA ARG A 48 21.68 -2.74 -29.34
C ARG A 48 21.71 -3.28 -27.93
N LEU A 49 21.33 -2.48 -26.94
CA LEU A 49 21.24 -2.88 -25.53
C LEU A 49 20.06 -3.79 -25.26
N GLY A 50 18.97 -3.59 -25.98
CA GLY A 50 17.77 -4.40 -25.88
C GLY A 50 17.00 -4.21 -24.57
N VAL A 51 16.16 -5.21 -24.27
CA VAL A 51 15.27 -5.24 -23.10
C VAL A 51 15.42 -6.59 -22.38
N THR A 52 15.06 -6.61 -21.11
CA THR A 52 14.80 -7.84 -20.35
C THR A 52 13.30 -8.16 -20.40
N SER A 53 12.87 -9.26 -19.80
CA SER A 53 11.44 -9.58 -19.65
C SER A 53 10.64 -8.52 -18.84
N ARG A 54 11.33 -7.67 -18.06
CA ARG A 54 10.70 -6.72 -17.16
C ARG A 54 11.06 -5.25 -17.39
N ALA A 55 12.20 -4.97 -18.01
CA ALA A 55 12.68 -3.60 -18.13
C ALA A 55 13.66 -3.40 -19.31
N PRO A 56 13.73 -2.17 -19.87
CA PRO A 56 14.73 -1.83 -20.85
C PRO A 56 16.13 -1.70 -20.20
N LYS A 57 17.17 -2.21 -20.90
CA LYS A 57 18.58 -2.08 -20.43
C LYS A 57 19.17 -0.69 -20.68
N TRP A 58 18.50 0.15 -21.43
CA TRP A 58 18.91 1.50 -21.82
C TRP A 58 18.26 2.62 -21.00
N ALA A 59 17.47 2.26 -19.98
CA ALA A 59 16.85 3.20 -19.06
C ALA A 59 17.07 2.77 -17.62
N ILE A 60 17.28 3.75 -16.74
CA ILE A 60 17.39 3.54 -15.30
C ILE A 60 16.60 4.62 -14.56
N ALA A 61 15.80 4.22 -13.58
CA ALA A 61 15.12 5.15 -12.68
C ALA A 61 15.99 5.41 -11.45
N PHE A 62 16.18 6.69 -11.14
CA PHE A 62 16.76 7.13 -9.87
C PHE A 62 15.62 7.63 -9.00
N LYS A 63 15.40 6.99 -7.85
CA LYS A 63 14.37 7.37 -6.89
C LYS A 63 14.97 8.22 -5.78
N TYR A 64 14.33 9.32 -5.45
CA TYR A 64 14.72 10.13 -4.29
C TYR A 64 14.37 9.41 -2.99
N PRO A 65 15.06 9.73 -1.89
CA PRO A 65 14.64 9.26 -0.58
C PRO A 65 13.19 9.69 -0.32
N PRO A 66 12.35 8.77 0.18
CA PRO A 66 10.98 9.09 0.53
C PRO A 66 10.93 10.13 1.66
N GLU A 67 9.89 10.95 1.64
CA GLU A 67 9.62 11.92 2.69
C GLU A 67 9.17 11.19 3.97
N GLU A 68 9.77 11.60 5.10
CA GLU A 68 9.41 11.10 6.43
C GLU A 68 8.73 12.20 7.22
N VAL A 69 7.57 11.89 7.80
CA VAL A 69 6.77 12.84 8.57
C VAL A 69 6.36 12.22 9.91
N VAL A 70 6.26 13.06 10.93
CA VAL A 70 5.81 12.65 12.26
C VAL A 70 4.33 12.96 12.42
N THR A 71 3.55 11.98 12.88
CA THR A 71 2.13 12.14 13.21
C THR A 71 1.80 11.35 14.48
N LYS A 72 0.63 11.62 15.07
CA LYS A 72 0.16 10.92 16.28
C LYS A 72 -0.59 9.65 15.90
N LEU A 73 -0.21 8.54 16.52
CA LEU A 73 -0.91 7.26 16.43
C LEU A 73 -2.10 7.25 17.38
N LEU A 74 -3.30 7.26 16.84
CA LEU A 74 -4.55 7.28 17.60
C LEU A 74 -4.96 5.88 18.04
N ASP A 75 -4.80 4.89 17.16
CA ASP A 75 -5.21 3.51 17.40
C ASP A 75 -4.44 2.54 16.49
N ILE A 76 -4.43 1.26 16.84
CA ILE A 76 -3.98 0.17 15.96
C ILE A 76 -5.17 -0.78 15.77
N LYS A 77 -5.62 -0.90 14.54
CA LYS A 77 -6.70 -1.81 14.13
C LYS A 77 -6.16 -2.94 13.29
N VAL A 78 -6.99 -3.93 13.02
CA VAL A 78 -6.64 -5.05 12.13
C VAL A 78 -7.61 -5.12 10.97
N SER A 79 -7.11 -5.54 9.81
CA SER A 79 -7.89 -5.88 8.62
C SER A 79 -7.74 -7.36 8.30
N VAL A 80 -8.76 -7.92 7.64
CA VAL A 80 -8.76 -9.33 7.22
C VAL A 80 -8.73 -9.36 5.71
N GLY A 81 -7.61 -9.82 5.16
CA GLY A 81 -7.42 -9.91 3.71
C GLY A 81 -8.12 -11.12 3.08
N ARG A 82 -8.09 -11.20 1.76
CA ARG A 82 -8.72 -12.24 0.92
C ARG A 82 -8.43 -13.68 1.34
N THR A 83 -7.22 -13.95 1.85
CA THR A 83 -6.78 -15.28 2.30
C THR A 83 -6.95 -15.48 3.82
N GLY A 84 -7.73 -14.62 4.47
CA GLY A 84 -7.94 -14.64 5.91
C GLY A 84 -6.80 -14.05 6.74
N ARG A 85 -5.69 -13.60 6.14
CA ARG A 85 -4.58 -12.98 6.87
C ARG A 85 -5.06 -11.74 7.61
N VAL A 86 -4.74 -11.67 8.92
CA VAL A 86 -5.10 -10.55 9.78
C VAL A 86 -3.89 -9.65 9.94
N THR A 87 -3.99 -8.43 9.40
CA THR A 87 -2.88 -7.49 9.33
C THR A 87 -3.16 -6.25 10.16
N PRO A 88 -2.28 -5.89 11.12
CA PRO A 88 -2.41 -4.66 11.88
C PRO A 88 -2.06 -3.44 11.02
N PHE A 89 -2.81 -2.35 11.23
CA PHE A 89 -2.55 -1.06 10.63
C PHE A 89 -2.76 0.07 11.63
N ALA A 90 -1.98 1.12 11.49
CA ALA A 90 -2.05 2.33 12.29
C ALA A 90 -3.20 3.22 11.81
N VAL A 91 -3.99 3.74 12.75
CA VAL A 91 -4.93 4.85 12.56
C VAL A 91 -4.30 6.09 13.18
N MET A 92 -4.12 7.15 12.40
CA MET A 92 -3.31 8.30 12.79
C MET A 92 -4.05 9.63 12.61
N GLU A 93 -3.58 10.66 13.27
CA GLU A 93 -3.98 12.03 12.90
C GLU A 93 -3.62 12.28 11.44
N PRO A 94 -4.53 12.95 10.67
CA PRO A 94 -4.27 13.23 9.25
C PRO A 94 -2.98 14.03 9.07
N VAL A 95 -2.13 13.58 8.16
CA VAL A 95 -0.87 14.26 7.84
C VAL A 95 -0.59 14.17 6.35
N VAL A 96 -0.01 15.22 5.78
CA VAL A 96 0.36 15.25 4.36
C VAL A 96 1.73 14.61 4.19
N VAL A 97 1.84 13.62 3.31
CA VAL A 97 3.09 12.93 2.93
C VAL A 97 3.11 12.75 1.42
N ALA A 98 4.14 13.26 0.76
CA ALA A 98 4.28 13.17 -0.69
C ALA A 98 2.97 13.56 -1.41
N GLY A 99 2.47 14.78 -1.13
CA GLY A 99 1.32 15.39 -1.79
C GLY A 99 -0.06 14.78 -1.50
N SER A 100 -0.18 13.79 -0.60
CA SER A 100 -1.49 13.25 -0.22
C SER A 100 -1.69 13.15 1.30
N THR A 101 -2.93 13.34 1.75
CA THR A 101 -3.31 13.19 3.16
C THR A 101 -3.39 11.72 3.52
N VAL A 102 -2.63 11.31 4.54
CA VAL A 102 -2.54 9.95 5.06
C VAL A 102 -3.15 9.90 6.45
N THR A 103 -4.06 8.95 6.67
CA THR A 103 -4.70 8.66 7.98
C THR A 103 -4.44 7.24 8.44
N HIS A 104 -3.98 6.35 7.56
CA HIS A 104 -3.70 4.95 7.83
C HIS A 104 -2.34 4.56 7.29
N ALA A 105 -1.61 3.69 8.01
CA ALA A 105 -0.33 3.14 7.57
C ALA A 105 -0.20 1.68 7.97
N THR A 106 0.48 0.87 7.16
CA THR A 106 0.70 -0.53 7.49
C THR A 106 1.68 -0.71 8.65
N LEU A 107 1.40 -1.72 9.47
CA LEU A 107 2.30 -2.23 10.50
C LEU A 107 2.79 -3.65 10.17
N HIS A 108 2.41 -4.17 8.99
CA HIS A 108 2.77 -5.47 8.42
C HIS A 108 2.29 -6.69 9.23
N ASN A 109 2.72 -6.86 10.47
CA ASN A 109 2.33 -7.94 11.36
C ASN A 109 2.60 -7.60 12.84
N SER A 110 2.18 -8.45 13.77
CA SER A 110 2.35 -8.22 15.20
C SER A 110 3.80 -8.18 15.66
N GLN A 111 4.69 -8.97 15.04
CA GLN A 111 6.12 -8.96 15.38
C GLN A 111 6.77 -7.64 14.97
N GLU A 112 6.36 -7.06 13.84
CA GLU A 112 6.83 -5.74 13.42
C GLU A 112 6.35 -4.63 14.36
N VAL A 113 5.11 -4.71 14.88
CA VAL A 113 4.63 -3.78 15.92
C VAL A 113 5.53 -3.85 17.16
N ALA A 114 5.80 -5.07 17.64
CA ALA A 114 6.67 -5.30 18.79
C ALA A 114 8.11 -4.86 18.52
N ARG A 115 8.69 -5.22 17.37
CA ARG A 115 10.05 -4.85 16.97
C ARG A 115 10.24 -3.33 16.89
N LYS A 116 9.26 -2.63 16.36
CA LYS A 116 9.27 -1.15 16.27
C LYS A 116 8.99 -0.48 17.61
N GLY A 117 8.53 -1.23 18.61
CA GLY A 117 8.19 -0.74 19.93
C GLY A 117 7.12 0.33 19.92
N VAL A 118 6.17 0.25 18.99
CA VAL A 118 5.12 1.24 18.80
C VAL A 118 3.96 0.98 19.75
N LEU A 119 3.52 2.02 20.45
CA LEU A 119 2.38 2.00 21.37
C LEU A 119 1.25 2.89 20.85
N ILE A 120 0.01 2.52 21.14
CA ILE A 120 -1.16 3.37 20.85
C ILE A 120 -1.05 4.64 21.67
N GLY A 121 -1.08 5.81 21.02
CA GLY A 121 -0.86 7.11 21.63
C GLY A 121 0.52 7.72 21.35
N ASP A 122 1.47 6.95 20.79
CA ASP A 122 2.78 7.43 20.37
C ASP A 122 2.69 8.50 19.26
N TYR A 123 3.71 9.32 19.17
CA TYR A 123 4.09 9.95 17.91
C TYR A 123 4.93 8.97 17.11
N VAL A 124 4.61 8.81 15.84
CA VAL A 124 5.27 7.85 14.95
C VAL A 124 5.84 8.54 13.71
N VAL A 125 6.98 8.06 13.25
CA VAL A 125 7.55 8.43 11.96
C VAL A 125 6.93 7.54 10.90
N ILE A 126 6.37 8.16 9.88
CA ILE A 126 5.78 7.47 8.72
C ILE A 126 6.45 7.90 7.44
N ARG A 127 6.42 7.04 6.44
CA ARG A 127 6.77 7.35 5.05
C ARG A 127 5.85 6.58 4.10
N LYS A 128 5.87 6.96 2.83
CA LYS A 128 5.29 6.15 1.77
C LYS A 128 6.37 5.29 1.11
N ALA A 129 6.28 3.97 1.28
CA ALA A 129 7.17 3.03 0.60
C ALA A 129 6.91 3.09 -0.91
N GLY A 130 7.95 3.43 -1.71
CA GLY A 130 7.82 3.65 -3.15
C GLY A 130 6.83 4.75 -3.53
N ASP A 131 6.61 5.73 -2.64
CA ASP A 131 5.63 6.81 -2.72
C ASP A 131 4.16 6.36 -2.90
N VAL A 132 3.86 5.10 -2.56
CA VAL A 132 2.53 4.50 -2.72
C VAL A 132 1.93 4.06 -1.38
N ILE A 133 2.63 3.20 -0.63
CA ILE A 133 2.07 2.55 0.56
C ILE A 133 2.60 3.22 1.82
N PRO A 134 1.73 3.87 2.63
CA PRO A 134 2.14 4.41 3.92
C PRO A 134 2.54 3.29 4.88
N GLU A 135 3.69 3.44 5.50
CA GLU A 135 4.18 2.53 6.55
C GLU A 135 4.69 3.30 7.77
N VAL A 136 4.52 2.72 8.93
CA VAL A 136 5.12 3.21 10.17
C VAL A 136 6.55 2.70 10.25
N LEU A 137 7.51 3.62 10.45
CA LEU A 137 8.94 3.27 10.60
C LEU A 137 9.31 2.99 12.04
N SER A 138 9.03 3.95 12.93
CA SER A 138 9.43 3.91 14.33
C SER A 138 8.53 4.79 15.19
N ALA A 139 8.57 4.57 16.51
CA ALA A 139 8.02 5.49 17.50
C ALA A 139 9.02 6.61 17.83
N VAL A 140 8.50 7.81 18.16
CA VAL A 140 9.27 8.95 18.69
C VAL A 140 9.18 8.87 20.22
N THR A 141 10.04 8.04 20.81
CA THR A 141 9.98 7.68 22.23
C THR A 141 10.12 8.86 23.19
N ASP A 142 10.87 9.89 22.77
CA ASP A 142 11.11 11.12 23.58
C ASP A 142 9.85 11.97 23.78
N ARG A 143 8.77 11.69 23.00
CA ARG A 143 7.48 12.36 23.13
C ARG A 143 6.47 11.57 23.95
N ARG A 144 6.85 10.44 24.54
CA ARG A 144 5.95 9.63 25.38
C ARG A 144 5.58 10.35 26.67
N THR A 145 4.33 10.18 27.05
CA THR A 145 3.73 10.79 28.26
C THR A 145 3.48 9.79 29.38
N GLY A 146 3.70 8.49 29.11
CA GLY A 146 3.39 7.38 30.02
C GLY A 146 1.91 6.94 30.00
N LYS A 147 1.11 7.47 29.05
CA LYS A 147 -0.31 7.10 28.85
C LYS A 147 -0.51 6.19 27.64
N GLU A 148 0.56 5.86 26.97
CA GLU A 148 0.56 5.01 25.78
C GLU A 148 0.19 3.57 26.17
N ARG A 149 -0.49 2.86 25.25
CA ARG A 149 -1.00 1.51 25.50
C ARG A 149 -0.40 0.52 24.51
N ASN A 150 -0.13 -0.70 24.99
CA ASN A 150 0.25 -1.80 24.13
C ASN A 150 -0.88 -2.18 23.18
N PHE A 151 -0.52 -2.60 21.98
CA PHE A 151 -1.41 -3.27 21.05
C PHE A 151 -1.36 -4.78 21.29
N GLU A 152 -2.52 -5.40 21.36
CA GLU A 152 -2.65 -6.86 21.42
C GLU A 152 -3.41 -7.36 20.19
N MET A 153 -2.85 -8.36 19.52
CA MET A 153 -3.54 -9.00 18.41
C MET A 153 -4.81 -9.69 18.88
N PRO A 154 -5.93 -9.53 18.17
CA PRO A 154 -7.15 -10.24 18.53
C PRO A 154 -6.97 -11.75 18.36
N THR A 155 -7.63 -12.52 19.23
CA THR A 155 -7.65 -13.98 19.16
C THR A 155 -8.79 -14.50 18.26
N LYS A 156 -9.73 -13.61 17.90
CA LYS A 156 -10.88 -13.89 17.04
C LYS A 156 -10.92 -12.93 15.87
N CYS A 157 -11.43 -13.41 14.75
CA CYS A 157 -11.67 -12.58 13.56
C CYS A 157 -12.64 -11.44 13.92
N PRO A 158 -12.29 -10.17 13.61
CA PRO A 158 -13.17 -9.03 13.94
C PRO A 158 -14.49 -9.05 13.15
N ASP A 159 -14.52 -9.70 11.98
CA ASP A 159 -15.70 -9.71 11.10
C ASP A 159 -16.64 -10.90 11.36
N CYS A 160 -16.10 -12.11 11.61
CA CYS A 160 -16.93 -13.31 11.75
C CYS A 160 -16.81 -14.02 13.10
N GLY A 161 -15.99 -13.52 14.02
CA GLY A 161 -15.83 -14.08 15.37
C GLY A 161 -15.08 -15.42 15.45
N THR A 162 -14.72 -16.03 14.32
CA THR A 162 -13.99 -17.31 14.25
C THR A 162 -12.61 -17.16 14.89
N LYS A 163 -12.19 -18.16 15.68
CA LYS A 163 -10.85 -18.17 16.30
C LYS A 163 -9.77 -18.10 15.22
N LEU A 164 -8.83 -17.18 15.39
CA LEU A 164 -7.68 -17.06 14.49
C LEU A 164 -6.66 -18.18 14.77
N VAL A 165 -5.98 -18.60 13.71
CA VAL A 165 -4.99 -19.69 13.77
C VAL A 165 -3.73 -19.32 12.99
N GLU A 166 -2.61 -19.90 13.34
CA GLU A 166 -1.40 -19.94 12.52
C GLU A 166 -1.64 -20.98 11.39
N GLN A 167 -1.20 -20.68 10.18
CA GLN A 167 -1.33 -21.64 9.07
C GLN A 167 -0.35 -22.78 9.19
N THR A 168 0.86 -22.47 9.63
CA THR A 168 1.92 -23.41 10.00
C THR A 168 2.43 -23.04 11.38
N LEU A 169 2.89 -24.02 12.14
CA LEU A 169 3.43 -23.79 13.48
C LEU A 169 4.60 -22.79 13.42
N GLY A 170 4.49 -21.69 14.16
CA GLY A 170 5.49 -20.62 14.16
C GLY A 170 5.28 -19.56 13.07
N ASP A 171 4.16 -19.58 12.33
CA ASP A 171 3.80 -18.51 11.40
C ASP A 171 3.57 -17.21 12.17
N VAL A 172 4.14 -16.14 11.64
CA VAL A 172 3.98 -14.79 12.19
C VAL A 172 2.57 -14.25 11.97
N ASP A 173 1.90 -14.74 10.93
CA ASP A 173 0.61 -14.26 10.50
C ASP A 173 -0.52 -15.10 11.07
N LEU A 174 -1.42 -14.45 11.82
CA LEU A 174 -2.69 -15.05 12.20
C LEU A 174 -3.69 -14.99 11.04
N ARG A 175 -4.48 -16.05 10.88
CA ARG A 175 -5.48 -16.15 9.82
C ARG A 175 -6.83 -16.56 10.34
N CYS A 176 -7.86 -16.03 9.70
CA CYS A 176 -9.22 -16.50 9.86
C CYS A 176 -9.43 -17.74 8.97
N PRO A 177 -9.65 -18.95 9.53
CA PRO A 177 -9.82 -20.16 8.75
C PRO A 177 -11.20 -20.28 8.07
N ASN A 178 -12.15 -19.42 8.41
CA ASN A 178 -13.51 -19.40 7.84
C ASN A 178 -13.48 -18.76 6.44
N SER A 179 -12.88 -19.47 5.47
CA SER A 179 -12.71 -18.95 4.11
C SER A 179 -14.01 -18.80 3.33
N GLN A 180 -15.03 -19.61 3.62
CA GLN A 180 -16.30 -19.62 2.86
C GLN A 180 -17.26 -18.53 3.33
N SER A 181 -17.41 -18.36 4.65
CA SER A 181 -18.49 -17.54 5.21
C SER A 181 -18.01 -16.26 5.92
N CYS A 182 -16.70 -15.97 5.93
CA CYS A 182 -16.22 -14.74 6.52
C CYS A 182 -16.53 -13.54 5.61
N PRO A 183 -17.33 -12.55 6.05
CA PRO A 183 -17.73 -11.42 5.21
C PRO A 183 -16.52 -10.62 4.69
N ALA A 184 -15.50 -10.40 5.51
CA ALA A 184 -14.30 -9.71 5.08
C ALA A 184 -13.57 -10.44 3.95
N GLN A 185 -13.40 -11.76 4.08
CA GLN A 185 -12.72 -12.54 3.04
C GLN A 185 -13.54 -12.57 1.74
N LEU A 186 -14.85 -12.67 1.83
CA LEU A 186 -15.73 -12.62 0.67
C LEU A 186 -15.65 -11.26 -0.04
N ARG A 187 -15.70 -10.17 0.71
CA ARG A 187 -15.52 -8.80 0.18
C ARG A 187 -14.22 -8.66 -0.60
N GLU A 188 -13.14 -9.10 -0.01
CA GLU A 188 -11.82 -9.03 -0.62
C GLU A 188 -11.67 -9.95 -1.85
N ARG A 189 -12.38 -11.09 -1.89
CA ARG A 189 -12.42 -11.94 -3.08
C ARG A 189 -13.21 -11.29 -4.22
N LEU A 190 -14.36 -10.67 -3.92
CA LEU A 190 -15.13 -9.93 -4.92
C LEU A 190 -14.34 -8.76 -5.50
N PHE A 191 -13.69 -7.97 -4.65
CA PHE A 191 -12.81 -6.90 -5.10
C PHE A 191 -11.67 -7.43 -5.98
N TYR A 192 -11.07 -8.56 -5.61
CA TYR A 192 -10.02 -9.18 -6.42
C TYR A 192 -10.55 -9.68 -7.78
N ILE A 193 -11.72 -10.28 -7.81
CA ILE A 193 -12.37 -10.75 -9.07
C ILE A 193 -12.57 -9.57 -10.02
N GLY A 194 -12.98 -8.40 -9.52
CA GLY A 194 -13.14 -7.18 -10.32
C GLY A 194 -11.83 -6.55 -10.76
N SER A 195 -10.70 -6.90 -10.15
CA SER A 195 -9.42 -6.25 -10.41
C SER A 195 -8.85 -6.56 -11.80
N ARG A 196 -7.92 -5.69 -12.26
CA ARG A 196 -7.18 -5.88 -13.52
C ARG A 196 -6.35 -7.17 -13.60
N SER A 197 -6.00 -7.73 -12.44
CA SER A 197 -5.25 -8.99 -12.38
C SER A 197 -6.13 -10.23 -12.49
N ALA A 198 -7.46 -10.08 -12.51
CA ALA A 198 -8.42 -11.16 -12.65
C ALA A 198 -9.34 -10.90 -13.85
N LEU A 199 -10.60 -10.49 -13.65
CA LEU A 199 -11.58 -10.34 -14.73
C LEU A 199 -11.71 -8.91 -15.27
N ASP A 200 -11.02 -7.95 -14.67
CA ASP A 200 -11.00 -6.52 -15.06
C ASP A 200 -12.44 -5.95 -15.25
N ILE A 201 -13.29 -6.21 -14.26
CA ILE A 201 -14.68 -5.74 -14.27
C ILE A 201 -14.68 -4.27 -13.83
N ASP A 202 -14.91 -3.38 -14.79
CA ASP A 202 -15.02 -1.95 -14.52
C ASP A 202 -16.14 -1.70 -13.50
N ILE A 203 -15.96 -0.73 -12.60
CA ILE A 203 -16.89 -0.39 -11.50
C ILE A 203 -16.92 -1.39 -10.32
N LEU A 204 -16.55 -2.66 -10.48
CA LEU A 204 -16.52 -3.61 -9.37
C LEU A 204 -15.30 -3.34 -8.46
N GLY A 205 -15.27 -2.15 -7.86
CA GLY A 205 -14.31 -1.75 -6.84
C GLY A 205 -14.77 -2.15 -5.43
N TYR A 206 -14.01 -1.69 -4.44
CA TYR A 206 -14.26 -2.01 -3.02
C TYR A 206 -15.66 -1.58 -2.54
N GLU A 207 -16.11 -0.39 -2.95
CA GLU A 207 -17.43 0.15 -2.59
C GLU A 207 -18.58 -0.66 -3.20
N ALA A 208 -18.44 -1.07 -4.48
CA ALA A 208 -19.44 -1.90 -5.12
C ALA A 208 -19.53 -3.30 -4.49
N ALA A 209 -18.39 -3.91 -4.14
CA ALA A 209 -18.35 -5.18 -3.43
C ALA A 209 -19.06 -5.08 -2.06
N ASN A 210 -18.81 -4.00 -1.30
CA ASN A 210 -19.53 -3.72 -0.06
C ASN A 210 -21.03 -3.59 -0.28
N ALA A 211 -21.45 -2.76 -1.23
CA ALA A 211 -22.86 -2.50 -1.51
C ALA A 211 -23.63 -3.78 -1.88
N LEU A 212 -23.02 -4.66 -2.70
CA LEU A 212 -23.62 -5.95 -3.08
C LEU A 212 -23.84 -6.88 -1.89
N LEU A 213 -22.87 -6.93 -0.97
CA LEU A 213 -22.95 -7.77 0.22
C LEU A 213 -23.90 -7.18 1.28
N ASP A 214 -23.86 -5.88 1.52
CA ASP A 214 -24.68 -5.18 2.51
C ASP A 214 -26.16 -5.21 2.10
N ALA A 215 -26.44 -5.07 0.80
CA ALA A 215 -27.77 -5.22 0.22
C ALA A 215 -28.23 -6.69 0.11
N LYS A 216 -27.37 -7.65 0.46
CA LYS A 216 -27.64 -9.09 0.34
C LYS A 216 -28.05 -9.53 -1.07
N ILE A 217 -27.56 -8.83 -2.09
CA ILE A 217 -27.79 -9.20 -3.51
C ILE A 217 -27.03 -10.47 -3.85
N ILE A 218 -25.84 -10.63 -3.24
CA ILE A 218 -25.00 -11.83 -3.35
C ILE A 218 -24.59 -12.32 -1.96
N ALA A 219 -24.49 -13.62 -1.78
CA ALA A 219 -23.99 -14.27 -0.58
C ALA A 219 -22.64 -14.96 -0.80
N ASP A 220 -22.26 -15.20 -2.04
CA ASP A 220 -20.97 -15.76 -2.45
C ASP A 220 -20.55 -15.22 -3.83
N GLU A 221 -19.31 -15.50 -4.20
CA GLU A 221 -18.73 -14.97 -5.44
C GLU A 221 -19.34 -15.55 -6.72
N SER A 222 -19.96 -16.73 -6.68
CA SER A 222 -20.58 -17.35 -7.87
C SER A 222 -21.82 -16.58 -8.32
N GLN A 223 -22.55 -16.01 -7.38
CA GLN A 223 -23.76 -15.24 -7.64
C GLN A 223 -23.48 -13.92 -8.37
N LEU A 224 -22.23 -13.47 -8.41
CA LEU A 224 -21.84 -12.32 -9.22
C LEU A 224 -22.20 -12.51 -10.71
N PHE A 225 -22.13 -13.75 -11.22
CA PHE A 225 -22.42 -14.08 -12.61
C PHE A 225 -23.91 -14.34 -12.89
N GLU A 226 -24.73 -14.28 -11.86
CA GLU A 226 -26.20 -14.40 -11.95
C GLU A 226 -26.86 -13.03 -11.98
N ILE A 227 -26.16 -11.97 -11.60
CA ILE A 227 -26.66 -10.59 -11.64
C ILE A 227 -26.98 -10.21 -13.10
N GLY A 228 -28.20 -9.74 -13.35
CA GLY A 228 -28.64 -9.29 -14.67
C GLY A 228 -29.33 -10.36 -15.52
N ARG A 229 -29.34 -11.64 -15.13
CA ARG A 229 -30.20 -12.64 -15.79
C ARG A 229 -31.68 -12.41 -15.56
N ALA A 230 -32.04 -11.65 -14.53
CA ALA A 230 -33.45 -11.36 -14.19
C ALA A 230 -34.07 -10.21 -15.02
N HIS A 231 -33.29 -9.55 -15.89
CA HIS A 231 -33.70 -8.39 -16.68
C HIS A 231 -33.62 -8.60 -18.20
N VAL A 232 -33.49 -9.83 -18.65
CA VAL A 232 -33.53 -10.17 -20.10
C VAL A 232 -34.86 -10.84 -20.42
#